data_b15e7fe087c22cf5d50a8789c6130dc5
#
_entry.id   b15e7fe087c22cf5d50a8789c6130dc5
#
_cell.length_a   1.000
_cell.length_b   1.000
_cell.length_c   1.000
_cell.angle_alpha   90.00
_cell.angle_beta   90.00
_cell.angle_gamma   90.00
#
_symmetry.space_group_name_H-M   'P 1'
#
loop_
_entity.id
_entity.type
_entity.pdbx_description
1 polymer ?
#
loop_
_entity_poly.entity_id
_entity_poly.type
_entity_poly.pdbx_seq_one_letter_code
_entity_poly.pdbx_strand_id
1 'polypeptide(L)'
;PDSGDVFFGDEKINNVPPHKRAVNTIFQKYALFPHLNVYENIAFGMRLKGKKEDEIQKTVTEMLHMVNLNGMAHRGVGQLSGGQQQRVAIARALANEPKVLLLDEPLSALDLKLRKDMQNELKKIQQAIGITFIFVTHDQEEALSMSDTVVVMDKGEIQQIGSPIDIYNEPKNAFVADFIGESNILDGTMIEDYLVEVAGQRFKSLDSGFGKMAPVDVVIRPEDIDIVPTGSAAAHINGVVTSVTFKGVHYEIIVDVDGFKWMIQTTDSANVGDKIGLALTPDDIHVMAKSVYSGTMGDYSTFSDEMEEALQEEGSEHED
;
A
#
# COMPACT_ATOMS: atom_id res chain seq x y z
N PRO A 1 22.11 -1.41 15.29
CA PRO A 1 21.24 -2.45 15.81
C PRO A 1 21.69 -2.85 17.22
N ASP A 2 20.77 -3.29 18.07
CA ASP A 2 21.10 -3.75 19.42
C ASP A 2 21.81 -5.11 19.38
N SER A 3 21.53 -5.88 18.34
CA SER A 3 22.21 -7.16 18.05
C SER A 3 22.23 -7.41 16.54
N GLY A 4 23.03 -8.38 16.10
CA GLY A 4 23.15 -8.77 14.70
C GLY A 4 24.03 -7.84 13.87
N ASP A 5 24.08 -8.13 12.58
CA ASP A 5 24.97 -7.47 11.63
C ASP A 5 24.18 -6.88 10.48
N VAL A 6 24.59 -5.68 10.02
CA VAL A 6 24.05 -5.02 8.84
C VAL A 6 25.13 -5.04 7.76
N PHE A 7 24.72 -5.55 6.60
CA PHE A 7 25.58 -5.64 5.43
C PHE A 7 25.09 -4.74 4.30
N PHE A 8 26.02 -4.23 3.52
CA PHE A 8 25.77 -3.54 2.28
C PHE A 8 26.53 -4.28 1.15
N GLY A 9 25.83 -5.12 0.41
CA GLY A 9 26.47 -6.18 -0.35
C GLY A 9 27.22 -7.11 0.58
N ASP A 10 28.53 -7.31 0.34
CA ASP A 10 29.39 -8.15 1.18
C ASP A 10 30.10 -7.39 2.31
N GLU A 11 29.92 -6.06 2.39
CA GLU A 11 30.57 -5.21 3.39
C GLU A 11 29.70 -5.06 4.64
N LYS A 12 30.26 -5.43 5.81
CA LYS A 12 29.64 -5.19 7.11
C LYS A 12 29.75 -3.72 7.49
N ILE A 13 28.62 -3.04 7.66
CA ILE A 13 28.57 -1.58 7.86
C ILE A 13 28.22 -1.14 9.30
N ASN A 14 28.15 -2.05 10.28
CA ASN A 14 27.80 -1.70 11.67
C ASN A 14 28.64 -0.53 12.21
N ASN A 15 29.96 -0.55 11.98
CA ASN A 15 30.90 0.44 12.46
C ASN A 15 31.23 1.53 11.45
N VAL A 16 30.59 1.52 10.26
CA VAL A 16 30.82 2.57 9.25
C VAL A 16 29.97 3.80 9.62
N PRO A 17 30.58 4.98 9.82
CA PRO A 17 29.83 6.19 10.14
C PRO A 17 28.79 6.50 9.06
N PRO A 18 27.61 7.05 9.39
CA PRO A 18 26.53 7.31 8.43
C PRO A 18 26.97 8.08 7.18
N HIS A 19 27.80 9.11 7.34
CA HIS A 19 28.26 9.95 6.23
C HIS A 19 29.25 9.24 5.26
N LYS A 20 29.75 8.06 5.62
CA LYS A 20 30.62 7.22 4.77
C LYS A 20 29.88 6.07 4.11
N ARG A 21 28.63 5.83 4.48
CA ARG A 21 27.79 4.80 3.85
C ARG A 21 27.35 5.27 2.47
N ALA A 22 27.30 4.36 1.51
CA ALA A 22 26.82 4.65 0.15
C ALA A 22 25.28 4.72 0.09
N VAL A 23 24.65 5.28 1.12
CA VAL A 23 23.21 5.40 1.32
C VAL A 23 22.87 6.86 1.62
N ASN A 24 21.82 7.38 1.00
CA ASN A 24 21.26 8.69 1.36
C ASN A 24 19.80 8.51 1.79
N THR A 25 19.33 9.40 2.68
CA THR A 25 17.97 9.38 3.20
C THR A 25 17.24 10.67 2.85
N ILE A 26 16.03 10.54 2.37
CA ILE A 26 15.06 11.64 2.23
C ILE A 26 14.03 11.45 3.33
N PHE A 27 13.93 12.42 4.23
CA PHE A 27 13.01 12.43 5.35
C PHE A 27 11.66 13.01 4.95
N GLN A 28 10.61 12.69 5.68
CA GLN A 28 9.24 13.15 5.48
C GLN A 28 9.10 14.67 5.29
N LYS A 29 9.89 15.48 6.01
CA LYS A 29 9.94 16.95 5.88
C LYS A 29 11.05 17.46 4.95
N TYR A 30 11.59 16.61 4.08
CA TYR A 30 12.65 16.90 3.08
C TYR A 30 13.98 17.38 3.64
N ALA A 31 14.04 17.91 4.86
CA ALA A 31 15.24 18.41 5.57
C ALA A 31 16.15 19.32 4.69
N LEU A 32 15.57 20.19 3.87
CA LEU A 32 16.32 21.18 3.12
C LEU A 32 16.90 22.24 4.04
N PHE A 33 18.07 22.78 3.67
CA PHE A 33 18.69 23.88 4.39
C PHE A 33 18.00 25.19 4.04
N PRO A 34 17.22 25.81 4.95
CA PRO A 34 16.36 26.94 4.60
C PRO A 34 17.13 28.24 4.28
N HIS A 35 18.36 28.35 4.74
CA HIS A 35 19.25 29.48 4.51
C HIS A 35 20.05 29.36 3.21
N LEU A 36 20.00 28.23 2.51
CA LEU A 36 20.63 27.97 1.26
C LEU A 36 19.62 28.03 0.11
N ASN A 37 20.07 28.45 -1.08
CA ASN A 37 19.27 28.34 -2.29
C ASN A 37 19.25 26.90 -2.82
N VAL A 38 18.53 26.66 -3.93
CA VAL A 38 18.41 25.33 -4.55
C VAL A 38 19.76 24.77 -4.96
N TYR A 39 20.57 25.56 -5.66
CA TYR A 39 21.92 25.18 -6.08
C TYR A 39 22.78 24.73 -4.90
N GLU A 40 22.83 25.55 -3.86
CA GLU A 40 23.64 25.30 -2.67
C GLU A 40 23.16 24.08 -1.88
N ASN A 41 21.84 23.84 -1.82
CA ASN A 41 21.31 22.61 -1.23
C ASN A 41 21.82 21.36 -1.94
N ILE A 42 21.76 21.34 -3.28
CA ILE A 42 22.22 20.20 -4.08
C ILE A 42 23.74 20.04 -4.00
N ALA A 43 24.49 21.15 -4.09
CA ALA A 43 25.94 21.20 -4.08
C ALA A 43 26.56 20.81 -2.71
N PHE A 44 25.81 20.92 -1.63
CA PHE A 44 26.31 20.85 -0.25
C PHE A 44 27.15 19.59 0.02
N GLY A 45 26.61 18.41 -0.28
CA GLY A 45 27.30 17.15 -0.04
C GLY A 45 28.57 16.97 -0.88
N MET A 46 28.53 17.44 -2.12
CA MET A 46 29.69 17.39 -3.02
C MET A 46 30.83 18.29 -2.55
N ARG A 47 30.50 19.49 -2.04
CA ARG A 47 31.49 20.40 -1.45
C ARG A 47 32.16 19.79 -0.22
N LEU A 48 31.40 19.12 0.65
CA LEU A 48 31.95 18.40 1.81
C LEU A 48 32.92 17.27 1.40
N LYS A 49 32.67 16.65 0.23
CA LYS A 49 33.55 15.63 -0.35
C LYS A 49 34.76 16.24 -1.10
N GLY A 50 34.91 17.58 -1.14
CA GLY A 50 36.00 18.27 -1.80
C GLY A 50 35.96 18.21 -3.33
N LYS A 51 34.78 18.02 -3.95
CA LYS A 51 34.63 18.07 -5.40
C LYS A 51 34.93 19.47 -5.94
N LYS A 52 35.44 19.55 -7.18
CA LYS A 52 35.75 20.84 -7.85
C LYS A 52 34.47 21.55 -8.24
N GLU A 53 34.47 22.88 -8.22
CA GLU A 53 33.24 23.66 -8.51
C GLU A 53 32.71 23.44 -9.92
N ASP A 54 33.57 23.23 -10.93
CA ASP A 54 33.14 22.91 -12.30
C ASP A 54 32.37 21.58 -12.36
N GLU A 55 32.82 20.57 -11.61
CA GLU A 55 32.17 19.28 -11.49
C GLU A 55 30.82 19.45 -10.77
N ILE A 56 30.77 20.22 -9.69
CA ILE A 56 29.57 20.53 -8.93
C ILE A 56 28.55 21.22 -9.83
N GLN A 57 28.96 22.26 -10.57
CA GLN A 57 28.06 22.99 -11.45
C GLN A 57 27.44 22.08 -12.52
N LYS A 58 28.24 21.22 -13.13
CA LYS A 58 27.76 20.22 -14.09
C LYS A 58 26.72 19.30 -13.47
N THR A 59 27.05 18.66 -12.34
CA THR A 59 26.16 17.72 -11.65
C THR A 59 24.87 18.39 -11.18
N VAL A 60 24.95 19.59 -10.60
CA VAL A 60 23.73 20.33 -10.17
C VAL A 60 22.84 20.62 -11.36
N THR A 61 23.39 21.02 -12.52
CA THR A 61 22.63 21.26 -13.73
C THR A 61 21.92 20.00 -14.22
N GLU A 62 22.62 18.88 -14.25
CA GLU A 62 22.07 17.56 -14.61
C GLU A 62 20.94 17.11 -13.64
N MET A 63 21.17 17.28 -12.34
CA MET A 63 20.14 16.94 -11.33
C MET A 63 18.90 17.82 -11.46
N LEU A 64 19.06 19.14 -11.65
CA LEU A 64 17.94 20.05 -11.87
C LEU A 64 17.15 19.72 -13.13
N HIS A 65 17.83 19.30 -14.17
CA HIS A 65 17.16 18.83 -15.39
C HIS A 65 16.36 17.55 -15.12
N MET A 66 16.97 16.59 -14.42
CA MET A 66 16.35 15.29 -14.09
C MET A 66 15.07 15.44 -13.27
N VAL A 67 15.02 16.38 -12.33
CA VAL A 67 13.84 16.63 -11.47
C VAL A 67 12.93 17.74 -12.00
N ASN A 68 13.06 18.15 -13.27
CA ASN A 68 12.24 19.20 -13.92
C ASN A 68 12.22 20.56 -13.18
N LEU A 69 13.36 20.97 -12.62
CA LEU A 69 13.54 22.27 -11.94
C LEU A 69 14.51 23.20 -12.66
N ASN A 70 14.54 23.15 -14.00
CA ASN A 70 15.38 24.01 -14.81
C ASN A 70 15.15 25.51 -14.50
N GLY A 71 16.23 26.27 -14.38
CA GLY A 71 16.16 27.72 -14.10
C GLY A 71 15.84 28.08 -12.64
N MET A 72 15.71 27.12 -11.74
CA MET A 72 15.38 27.36 -10.32
C MET A 72 16.59 27.39 -9.38
N ALA A 73 17.81 27.25 -9.90
CA ALA A 73 19.07 27.12 -9.11
C ALA A 73 19.22 28.19 -8.02
N HIS A 74 18.85 29.42 -8.30
CA HIS A 74 19.04 30.56 -7.40
C HIS A 74 17.84 30.91 -6.52
N ARG A 75 16.73 30.13 -6.60
CA ARG A 75 15.57 30.35 -5.73
C ARG A 75 15.84 29.88 -4.31
N GLY A 76 15.33 30.64 -3.35
CA GLY A 76 15.31 30.22 -1.93
C GLY A 76 14.29 29.12 -1.69
N VAL A 77 14.58 28.23 -0.73
CA VAL A 77 13.70 27.11 -0.37
C VAL A 77 12.26 27.55 -0.03
N GLY A 78 12.10 28.68 0.67
CA GLY A 78 10.80 29.21 1.05
C GLY A 78 9.94 29.73 -0.12
N GLN A 79 10.50 29.81 -1.34
CA GLN A 79 9.80 30.22 -2.57
C GLN A 79 9.27 29.01 -3.37
N LEU A 80 9.51 27.80 -2.88
CA LEU A 80 9.16 26.54 -3.56
C LEU A 80 7.89 25.95 -2.97
N SER A 81 7.06 25.35 -3.83
CA SER A 81 5.97 24.48 -3.38
C SER A 81 6.50 23.21 -2.71
N GLY A 82 5.67 22.50 -1.94
CA GLY A 82 6.06 21.23 -1.28
C GLY A 82 6.63 20.21 -2.27
N GLY A 83 6.00 19.98 -3.41
CA GLY A 83 6.51 19.10 -4.45
C GLY A 83 7.83 19.58 -5.08
N GLN A 84 8.05 20.90 -5.21
CA GLN A 84 9.35 21.42 -5.65
C GLN A 84 10.44 21.23 -4.59
N GLN A 85 10.12 21.41 -3.31
CA GLN A 85 11.04 21.14 -2.22
C GLN A 85 11.45 19.66 -2.18
N GLN A 86 10.51 18.76 -2.36
CA GLN A 86 10.76 17.32 -2.47
C GLN A 86 11.73 17.01 -3.62
N ARG A 87 11.49 17.56 -4.81
CA ARG A 87 12.39 17.38 -5.97
C ARG A 87 13.80 17.89 -5.70
N VAL A 88 13.96 19.00 -5.00
CA VAL A 88 15.27 19.49 -4.57
C VAL A 88 15.93 18.52 -3.60
N ALA A 89 15.19 17.92 -2.66
CA ALA A 89 15.72 16.92 -1.73
C ALA A 89 16.18 15.65 -2.46
N ILE A 90 15.41 15.19 -3.45
CA ILE A 90 15.79 14.08 -4.33
C ILE A 90 17.08 14.41 -5.10
N ALA A 91 17.13 15.57 -5.77
CA ALA A 91 18.30 16.03 -6.50
C ALA A 91 19.56 16.12 -5.60
N ARG A 92 19.41 16.65 -4.37
CA ARG A 92 20.48 16.70 -3.37
C ARG A 92 20.98 15.32 -2.96
N ALA A 93 20.05 14.38 -2.77
CA ALA A 93 20.41 13.02 -2.38
C ALA A 93 21.16 12.31 -3.52
N LEU A 94 20.65 12.43 -4.75
CA LEU A 94 21.23 11.80 -5.94
C LEU A 94 22.56 12.39 -6.38
N ALA A 95 22.78 13.70 -6.19
CA ALA A 95 24.03 14.36 -6.52
C ALA A 95 25.27 13.76 -5.83
N ASN A 96 25.06 13.01 -4.76
CA ASN A 96 26.13 12.30 -4.04
C ASN A 96 26.40 10.89 -4.55
N GLU A 97 25.72 10.45 -5.62
CA GLU A 97 25.87 9.15 -6.27
C GLU A 97 25.70 7.98 -5.26
N PRO A 98 24.58 7.91 -4.51
CA PRO A 98 24.34 6.81 -3.59
C PRO A 98 24.06 5.52 -4.38
N LYS A 99 24.34 4.37 -3.78
CA LYS A 99 23.90 3.06 -4.32
C LYS A 99 22.49 2.70 -3.87
N VAL A 100 22.07 3.24 -2.73
CA VAL A 100 20.71 3.06 -2.18
C VAL A 100 20.16 4.41 -1.74
N LEU A 101 18.90 4.69 -2.09
CA LEU A 101 18.15 5.83 -1.62
C LEU A 101 17.03 5.35 -0.69
N LEU A 102 17.06 5.81 0.56
CA LEU A 102 16.00 5.58 1.54
C LEU A 102 15.01 6.76 1.47
N LEU A 103 13.73 6.45 1.35
CA LEU A 103 12.64 7.43 1.30
C LEU A 103 11.67 7.11 2.45
N ASP A 104 11.62 8.00 3.43
CA ASP A 104 10.79 7.85 4.63
C ASP A 104 9.53 8.69 4.46
N GLU A 105 8.41 8.04 4.14
CA GLU A 105 7.10 8.63 3.85
C GLU A 105 7.16 9.89 2.95
N PRO A 106 7.85 9.86 1.82
CA PRO A 106 8.18 11.07 1.08
C PRO A 106 6.96 11.76 0.46
N LEU A 107 5.83 11.07 0.29
CA LEU A 107 4.64 11.57 -0.39
C LEU A 107 3.48 11.92 0.57
N SER A 108 3.62 11.64 1.88
CA SER A 108 2.55 11.80 2.87
C SER A 108 2.02 13.23 3.02
N ALA A 109 2.86 14.23 2.75
CA ALA A 109 2.51 15.65 2.88
C ALA A 109 1.87 16.26 1.61
N LEU A 110 1.64 15.48 0.55
CA LEU A 110 1.13 15.94 -0.74
C LEU A 110 -0.37 15.66 -0.89
N ASP A 111 -1.06 16.55 -1.60
CA ASP A 111 -2.43 16.29 -2.06
C ASP A 111 -2.47 15.13 -3.07
N LEU A 112 -3.66 14.51 -3.24
CA LEU A 112 -3.83 13.30 -4.04
C LEU A 112 -3.31 13.43 -5.48
N LYS A 113 -3.58 14.56 -6.15
CA LYS A 113 -3.15 14.75 -7.52
C LYS A 113 -1.64 14.90 -7.63
N LEU A 114 -1.06 15.73 -6.78
CA LEU A 114 0.39 15.94 -6.74
C LEU A 114 1.13 14.67 -6.32
N ARG A 115 0.53 13.88 -5.42
CA ARG A 115 1.05 12.57 -5.00
C ARG A 115 1.18 11.61 -6.19
N LYS A 116 0.13 11.44 -7.00
CA LYS A 116 0.15 10.59 -8.21
C LYS A 116 1.17 11.06 -9.25
N ASP A 117 1.29 12.37 -9.45
CA ASP A 117 2.30 12.93 -10.35
C ASP A 117 3.73 12.60 -9.85
N MET A 118 3.96 12.75 -8.54
CA MET A 118 5.27 12.48 -7.92
C MET A 118 5.62 10.99 -7.89
N GLN A 119 4.67 10.08 -7.69
CA GLN A 119 4.87 8.64 -7.80
C GLN A 119 5.43 8.28 -9.19
N ASN A 120 4.76 8.76 -10.24
CA ASN A 120 5.20 8.53 -11.62
C ASN A 120 6.60 9.13 -11.90
N GLU A 121 6.90 10.28 -11.33
CA GLU A 121 8.20 10.94 -11.51
C GLU A 121 9.31 10.18 -10.76
N LEU A 122 9.08 9.76 -9.52
CA LEU A 122 10.03 8.96 -8.75
C LEU A 122 10.36 7.64 -9.45
N LYS A 123 9.35 6.95 -10.00
CA LYS A 123 9.54 5.72 -10.76
C LYS A 123 10.39 5.95 -12.01
N LYS A 124 10.15 7.03 -12.76
CA LYS A 124 10.99 7.41 -13.92
C LYS A 124 12.43 7.73 -13.52
N ILE A 125 12.64 8.46 -12.42
CA ILE A 125 13.96 8.78 -11.90
C ILE A 125 14.70 7.50 -11.50
N GLN A 126 14.04 6.61 -10.75
CA GLN A 126 14.62 5.33 -10.33
C GLN A 126 15.05 4.49 -11.55
N GLN A 127 14.18 4.36 -12.56
CA GLN A 127 14.49 3.63 -13.80
C GLN A 127 15.65 4.26 -14.59
N ALA A 128 15.72 5.59 -14.66
CA ALA A 128 16.77 6.30 -15.39
C ALA A 128 18.15 6.14 -14.72
N ILE A 129 18.19 6.09 -13.39
CA ILE A 129 19.45 6.00 -12.62
C ILE A 129 19.85 4.55 -12.36
N GLY A 130 18.87 3.64 -12.21
CA GLY A 130 19.11 2.20 -11.97
C GLY A 130 19.65 1.87 -10.58
N ILE A 131 19.43 2.72 -9.56
CA ILE A 131 19.81 2.44 -8.17
C ILE A 131 18.63 1.86 -7.39
N THR A 132 18.93 1.22 -6.26
CA THR A 132 17.90 0.70 -5.36
C THR A 132 17.24 1.82 -4.56
N PHE A 133 15.91 1.88 -4.59
CA PHE A 133 15.10 2.71 -3.69
C PHE A 133 14.49 1.82 -2.62
N ILE A 134 14.59 2.23 -1.36
CA ILE A 134 13.84 1.64 -0.25
C ILE A 134 12.82 2.69 0.18
N PHE A 135 11.56 2.39 -0.04
CA PHE A 135 10.45 3.30 0.17
C PHE A 135 9.64 2.84 1.38
N VAL A 136 9.53 3.68 2.40
CA VAL A 136 8.69 3.42 3.57
C VAL A 136 7.40 4.21 3.40
N THR A 137 6.27 3.53 3.45
CA THR A 137 4.94 4.14 3.35
C THR A 137 3.93 3.36 4.18
N HIS A 138 2.86 4.01 4.59
CA HIS A 138 1.65 3.40 5.12
C HIS A 138 0.51 3.39 4.09
N ASP A 139 0.75 3.94 2.89
CA ASP A 139 -0.21 3.95 1.78
C ASP A 139 -0.02 2.69 0.94
N GLN A 140 -1.05 1.86 0.90
CA GLN A 140 -1.05 0.57 0.21
C GLN A 140 -0.95 0.75 -1.32
N GLU A 141 -1.65 1.76 -1.89
CA GLU A 141 -1.61 2.07 -3.32
C GLU A 141 -0.17 2.43 -3.75
N GLU A 142 0.56 3.18 -2.90
CA GLU A 142 1.96 3.51 -3.14
C GLU A 142 2.84 2.25 -3.14
N ALA A 143 2.70 1.40 -2.12
CA ALA A 143 3.49 0.18 -2.01
C ALA A 143 3.28 -0.75 -3.21
N LEU A 144 2.03 -0.99 -3.59
CA LEU A 144 1.68 -1.90 -4.68
C LEU A 144 2.04 -1.35 -6.06
N SER A 145 1.85 -0.03 -6.31
CA SER A 145 2.05 0.57 -7.63
C SER A 145 3.51 0.91 -7.95
N MET A 146 4.32 1.21 -6.93
CA MET A 146 5.69 1.72 -7.13
C MET A 146 6.78 0.68 -6.97
N SER A 147 6.56 -0.39 -6.19
CA SER A 147 7.60 -1.32 -5.78
C SER A 147 7.73 -2.52 -6.71
N ASP A 148 8.95 -3.05 -6.84
CA ASP A 148 9.21 -4.36 -7.45
C ASP A 148 9.09 -5.48 -6.39
N THR A 149 9.35 -5.14 -5.13
CA THR A 149 9.24 -6.03 -3.98
C THR A 149 8.64 -5.26 -2.80
N VAL A 150 7.62 -5.83 -2.19
CA VAL A 150 6.95 -5.29 -0.99
C VAL A 150 7.37 -6.11 0.23
N VAL A 151 7.61 -5.41 1.34
CA VAL A 151 7.86 -6.01 2.66
C VAL A 151 6.78 -5.51 3.60
N VAL A 152 5.90 -6.39 4.04
CA VAL A 152 4.87 -6.08 5.04
C VAL A 152 5.43 -6.35 6.43
N MET A 153 5.29 -5.37 7.33
CA MET A 153 5.80 -5.45 8.70
C MET A 153 4.70 -5.15 9.72
N ASP A 154 4.70 -5.87 10.82
CA ASP A 154 3.89 -5.58 12.01
C ASP A 154 4.77 -5.69 13.26
N LYS A 155 4.68 -4.71 14.15
CA LYS A 155 5.40 -4.66 15.45
C LYS A 155 6.90 -4.98 15.36
N GLY A 156 7.54 -4.58 14.25
CA GLY A 156 8.97 -4.79 14.00
C GLY A 156 9.32 -6.16 13.42
N GLU A 157 8.34 -7.01 13.15
CA GLU A 157 8.51 -8.32 12.52
C GLU A 157 8.04 -8.30 11.07
N ILE A 158 8.76 -9.00 10.19
CA ILE A 158 8.39 -9.16 8.80
C ILE A 158 7.30 -10.22 8.70
N GLN A 159 6.12 -9.81 8.21
CA GLN A 159 4.98 -10.70 7.98
C GLN A 159 5.07 -11.41 6.62
N GLN A 160 5.40 -10.66 5.58
CA GLN A 160 5.54 -11.21 4.23
C GLN A 160 6.51 -10.38 3.39
N ILE A 161 7.21 -11.04 2.46
CA ILE A 161 7.99 -10.43 1.39
C ILE A 161 7.55 -11.08 0.09
N GLY A 162 7.26 -10.26 -0.94
CA GLY A 162 6.84 -10.77 -2.24
C GLY A 162 6.72 -9.66 -3.28
N SER A 163 6.34 -10.02 -4.51
CA SER A 163 5.91 -9.03 -5.49
C SER A 163 4.60 -8.38 -5.05
N PRO A 164 4.25 -7.18 -5.56
CA PRO A 164 2.94 -6.57 -5.29
C PRO A 164 1.76 -7.52 -5.53
N ILE A 165 1.81 -8.27 -6.63
CA ILE A 165 0.76 -9.23 -7.02
C ILE A 165 0.68 -10.36 -6.00
N ASP A 166 1.80 -10.95 -5.58
CA ASP A 166 1.82 -12.04 -4.60
C ASP A 166 1.31 -11.58 -3.23
N ILE A 167 1.69 -10.36 -2.82
CA ILE A 167 1.25 -9.79 -1.52
C ILE A 167 -0.27 -9.58 -1.51
N TYR A 168 -0.85 -9.16 -2.63
CA TYR A 168 -2.28 -8.89 -2.75
C TYR A 168 -3.11 -10.16 -2.92
N ASN A 169 -2.71 -11.05 -3.85
CA ASN A 169 -3.48 -12.24 -4.20
C ASN A 169 -3.22 -13.44 -3.28
N GLU A 170 -2.00 -13.57 -2.75
CA GLU A 170 -1.56 -14.70 -1.94
C GLU A 170 -1.03 -14.24 -0.55
N PRO A 171 -1.84 -13.53 0.24
CA PRO A 171 -1.42 -13.11 1.58
C PRO A 171 -1.16 -14.33 2.47
N LYS A 172 -0.09 -14.27 3.27
CA LYS A 172 0.30 -15.40 4.14
C LYS A 172 -0.55 -15.55 5.39
N ASN A 173 -1.22 -14.49 5.81
CA ASN A 173 -2.08 -14.46 6.99
C ASN A 173 -3.13 -13.36 6.89
N ALA A 174 -4.12 -13.41 7.77
CA ALA A 174 -5.23 -12.45 7.81
C ALA A 174 -4.76 -10.99 7.99
N PHE A 175 -3.68 -10.76 8.77
CA PHE A 175 -3.13 -9.41 8.92
C PHE A 175 -2.65 -8.83 7.59
N VAL A 176 -1.91 -9.59 6.80
CA VAL A 176 -1.44 -9.13 5.48
C VAL A 176 -2.60 -8.88 4.54
N ALA A 177 -3.60 -9.78 4.52
CA ALA A 177 -4.79 -9.66 3.69
C ALA A 177 -5.54 -8.35 3.96
N ASP A 178 -5.82 -8.08 5.24
CA ASP A 178 -6.56 -6.90 5.71
C ASP A 178 -5.73 -5.61 5.56
N PHE A 179 -4.43 -5.67 5.88
CA PHE A 179 -3.54 -4.51 5.82
C PHE A 179 -3.29 -4.01 4.39
N ILE A 180 -3.35 -4.88 3.38
CA ILE A 180 -3.00 -4.53 1.98
C ILE A 180 -4.22 -4.09 1.16
N GLY A 181 -5.42 -4.42 1.58
CA GLY A 181 -6.64 -4.04 0.88
C GLY A 181 -7.88 -4.58 1.58
N GLU A 182 -9.02 -4.03 1.23
CA GLU A 182 -10.30 -4.51 1.72
C GLU A 182 -10.42 -6.03 1.48
N SER A 183 -10.94 -6.75 2.48
CA SER A 183 -11.00 -8.22 2.43
C SER A 183 -12.15 -8.76 3.25
N ASN A 184 -12.89 -9.71 2.71
CA ASN A 184 -13.76 -10.57 3.50
C ASN A 184 -12.90 -11.73 4.03
N ILE A 185 -12.70 -11.79 5.34
CA ILE A 185 -11.89 -12.82 5.98
C ILE A 185 -12.78 -13.66 6.88
N LEU A 186 -12.92 -14.92 6.53
CA LEU A 186 -13.84 -15.83 7.19
C LEU A 186 -13.12 -17.03 7.80
N ASP A 187 -13.71 -17.55 8.87
CA ASP A 187 -13.33 -18.82 9.42
C ASP A 187 -13.74 -19.95 8.46
N GLY A 188 -12.79 -20.82 8.14
CA GLY A 188 -13.03 -21.97 7.25
C GLY A 188 -12.47 -23.26 7.80
N THR A 189 -12.80 -24.34 7.13
CA THR A 189 -12.25 -25.68 7.38
C THR A 189 -11.78 -26.28 6.07
N MET A 190 -10.48 -26.56 5.96
CA MET A 190 -9.95 -27.33 4.83
C MET A 190 -10.41 -28.77 4.94
N ILE A 191 -11.39 -29.18 4.15
CA ILE A 191 -11.93 -30.54 4.17
C ILE A 191 -10.87 -31.54 3.69
N GLU A 192 -10.26 -31.22 2.58
CA GLU A 192 -9.10 -31.90 1.99
C GLU A 192 -8.44 -30.92 0.98
N ASP A 193 -7.27 -31.26 0.45
CA ASP A 193 -6.60 -30.43 -0.53
C ASP A 193 -7.56 -30.01 -1.67
N TYR A 194 -7.57 -28.73 -1.98
CA TYR A 194 -8.43 -28.10 -3.01
C TYR A 194 -9.94 -28.06 -2.67
N LEU A 195 -10.33 -28.34 -1.41
CA LEU A 195 -11.73 -28.29 -0.98
C LEU A 195 -11.84 -27.66 0.41
N VAL A 196 -12.42 -26.48 0.50
CA VAL A 196 -12.62 -25.72 1.73
C VAL A 196 -14.13 -25.57 2.02
N GLU A 197 -14.50 -25.58 3.29
CA GLU A 197 -15.83 -25.23 3.77
C GLU A 197 -15.77 -23.87 4.46
N VAL A 198 -16.55 -22.92 4.00
CA VAL A 198 -16.68 -21.57 4.53
C VAL A 198 -18.12 -21.11 4.42
N ALA A 199 -18.63 -20.35 5.41
CA ALA A 199 -20.03 -19.91 5.48
C ALA A 199 -21.04 -21.07 5.27
N GLY A 200 -20.74 -22.26 5.79
CA GLY A 200 -21.59 -23.45 5.66
C GLY A 200 -21.67 -24.06 4.26
N GLN A 201 -20.88 -23.60 3.32
CA GLN A 201 -20.83 -24.07 1.93
C GLN A 201 -19.43 -24.64 1.61
N ARG A 202 -19.39 -25.59 0.66
CA ARG A 202 -18.13 -26.19 0.19
C ARG A 202 -17.73 -25.61 -1.15
N PHE A 203 -16.50 -25.09 -1.19
CA PHE A 203 -15.91 -24.50 -2.37
C PHE A 203 -14.68 -25.27 -2.80
N LYS A 204 -14.47 -25.36 -4.10
CA LYS A 204 -13.15 -25.70 -4.63
C LYS A 204 -12.23 -24.50 -4.45
N SER A 205 -10.97 -24.75 -4.09
CA SER A 205 -9.90 -23.75 -4.04
C SER A 205 -8.68 -24.24 -4.81
N LEU A 206 -7.69 -23.40 -4.98
CA LEU A 206 -6.41 -23.78 -5.57
C LEU A 206 -5.37 -24.17 -4.51
N ASP A 207 -5.69 -23.98 -3.25
CA ASP A 207 -4.80 -24.18 -2.11
C ASP A 207 -4.78 -25.61 -1.62
N SER A 208 -3.61 -26.01 -1.08
CA SER A 208 -3.36 -27.35 -0.56
C SER A 208 -2.31 -27.32 0.56
N GLY A 209 -2.14 -28.44 1.28
CA GLY A 209 -1.08 -28.63 2.26
C GLY A 209 -1.43 -28.17 3.68
N PHE A 210 -2.67 -27.79 3.98
CA PHE A 210 -3.11 -27.40 5.32
C PHE A 210 -3.48 -28.60 6.19
N GLY A 211 -3.69 -29.77 5.58
CA GLY A 211 -4.15 -30.96 6.26
C GLY A 211 -5.66 -31.15 6.21
N LYS A 212 -6.09 -32.39 6.46
CA LYS A 212 -7.51 -32.75 6.36
C LYS A 212 -8.27 -32.28 7.61
N MET A 213 -9.44 -31.66 7.43
CA MET A 213 -10.27 -31.09 8.50
C MET A 213 -9.52 -30.05 9.34
N ALA A 214 -8.56 -29.34 8.75
CA ALA A 214 -7.80 -28.32 9.45
C ALA A 214 -8.56 -26.97 9.48
N PRO A 215 -8.56 -26.26 10.62
CA PRO A 215 -9.07 -24.90 10.67
C PRO A 215 -8.16 -23.97 9.87
N VAL A 216 -8.77 -23.10 9.07
CA VAL A 216 -8.08 -22.17 8.18
C VAL A 216 -8.77 -20.81 8.20
N ASP A 217 -8.08 -19.79 7.71
CA ASP A 217 -8.66 -18.52 7.32
C ASP A 217 -8.87 -18.51 5.81
N VAL A 218 -9.99 -17.95 5.39
CA VAL A 218 -10.33 -17.82 3.97
C VAL A 218 -10.48 -16.34 3.68
N VAL A 219 -9.71 -15.82 2.74
CA VAL A 219 -9.85 -14.46 2.24
C VAL A 219 -10.50 -14.46 0.87
N ILE A 220 -11.44 -13.53 0.68
CA ILE A 220 -12.15 -13.28 -0.56
C ILE A 220 -12.15 -11.78 -0.79
N ARG A 221 -11.62 -11.35 -1.92
CA ARG A 221 -11.57 -9.92 -2.24
C ARG A 221 -12.96 -9.40 -2.63
N PRO A 222 -13.34 -8.19 -2.21
CA PRO A 222 -14.64 -7.60 -2.52
C PRO A 222 -14.94 -7.49 -4.01
N GLU A 223 -13.92 -7.28 -4.83
CA GLU A 223 -14.02 -7.16 -6.30
C GLU A 223 -14.19 -8.49 -7.02
N ASP A 224 -13.89 -9.61 -6.37
CA ASP A 224 -13.98 -10.96 -6.95
C ASP A 224 -15.36 -11.61 -6.72
N ILE A 225 -16.26 -10.92 -6.02
CA ILE A 225 -17.59 -11.42 -5.71
C ILE A 225 -18.59 -10.96 -6.78
N ASP A 226 -19.11 -11.90 -7.56
CA ASP A 226 -20.17 -11.61 -8.52
C ASP A 226 -21.55 -11.63 -7.87
N ILE A 227 -22.38 -10.62 -8.17
CA ILE A 227 -23.78 -10.57 -7.76
C ILE A 227 -24.62 -11.29 -8.80
N VAL A 228 -25.39 -12.26 -8.35
CA VAL A 228 -26.30 -13.04 -9.19
C VAL A 228 -27.70 -13.09 -8.58
N PRO A 229 -28.77 -13.41 -9.38
CA PRO A 229 -30.12 -13.60 -8.83
C PRO A 229 -30.13 -14.73 -7.79
N THR A 230 -30.86 -14.54 -6.69
CA THR A 230 -31.14 -15.61 -5.71
C THR A 230 -31.80 -16.82 -6.38
N GLY A 231 -31.34 -18.03 -5.99
CA GLY A 231 -31.86 -19.28 -6.60
C GLY A 231 -31.27 -19.59 -7.98
N SER A 232 -30.35 -18.78 -8.49
CA SER A 232 -29.51 -19.12 -9.65
C SER A 232 -28.63 -20.33 -9.32
N ALA A 233 -28.34 -21.15 -10.31
CA ALA A 233 -27.37 -22.25 -10.16
C ALA A 233 -25.95 -21.76 -9.86
N ALA A 234 -25.63 -20.50 -10.14
CA ALA A 234 -24.37 -19.85 -9.84
C ALA A 234 -24.30 -19.26 -8.41
N ALA A 235 -25.47 -19.09 -7.75
CA ALA A 235 -25.50 -18.54 -6.40
C ALA A 235 -25.01 -19.59 -5.38
N HIS A 236 -23.83 -19.40 -4.85
CA HIS A 236 -23.27 -20.26 -3.80
C HIS A 236 -23.76 -19.86 -2.41
N ILE A 237 -23.89 -18.56 -2.17
CA ILE A 237 -24.32 -17.96 -0.91
C ILE A 237 -25.44 -16.97 -1.22
N ASN A 238 -26.40 -16.80 -0.31
CA ASN A 238 -27.43 -15.78 -0.47
C ASN A 238 -27.42 -14.86 0.74
N GLY A 239 -27.61 -13.56 0.49
CA GLY A 239 -27.64 -12.55 1.52
C GLY A 239 -28.63 -11.43 1.25
N VAL A 240 -28.70 -10.50 2.20
CA VAL A 240 -29.54 -9.30 2.13
C VAL A 240 -28.65 -8.08 2.12
N VAL A 241 -28.84 -7.19 1.15
CA VAL A 241 -28.11 -5.93 1.05
C VAL A 241 -28.50 -5.03 2.22
N THR A 242 -27.49 -4.58 3.00
CA THR A 242 -27.70 -3.69 4.15
C THR A 242 -27.18 -2.28 3.92
N SER A 243 -26.19 -2.10 3.04
CA SER A 243 -25.67 -0.77 2.67
C SER A 243 -25.24 -0.74 1.20
N VAL A 244 -25.35 0.43 0.57
CA VAL A 244 -24.89 0.67 -0.82
C VAL A 244 -24.29 2.06 -0.86
N THR A 245 -22.99 2.16 -1.16
CA THR A 245 -22.26 3.42 -1.26
C THR A 245 -21.61 3.56 -2.63
N PHE A 246 -21.89 4.65 -3.34
CA PHE A 246 -21.24 4.94 -4.63
C PHE A 246 -19.92 5.66 -4.44
N LYS A 247 -18.82 5.07 -4.88
CA LYS A 247 -17.45 5.62 -4.78
C LYS A 247 -16.93 6.28 -6.07
N GLY A 248 -17.82 6.57 -7.01
CA GLY A 248 -17.48 7.23 -8.27
C GLY A 248 -17.15 6.29 -9.42
N VAL A 249 -16.49 5.18 -9.20
CA VAL A 249 -16.10 4.18 -10.22
C VAL A 249 -16.84 2.86 -10.01
N HIS A 250 -17.10 2.52 -8.76
CA HIS A 250 -17.79 1.30 -8.34
C HIS A 250 -18.74 1.61 -7.18
N TYR A 251 -19.59 0.65 -6.86
CA TYR A 251 -20.37 0.62 -5.63
C TYR A 251 -19.67 -0.28 -4.60
N GLU A 252 -19.63 0.15 -3.36
CA GLU A 252 -19.38 -0.69 -2.19
C GLU A 252 -20.73 -1.12 -1.64
N ILE A 253 -20.96 -2.42 -1.60
CA ILE A 253 -22.22 -3.01 -1.18
C ILE A 253 -21.93 -3.91 0.02
N ILE A 254 -22.61 -3.66 1.14
CA ILE A 254 -22.54 -4.53 2.31
C ILE A 254 -23.73 -5.48 2.30
N VAL A 255 -23.44 -6.77 2.45
CA VAL A 255 -24.42 -7.86 2.37
C VAL A 255 -24.37 -8.68 3.65
N ASP A 256 -25.48 -8.78 4.34
CA ASP A 256 -25.62 -9.67 5.50
C ASP A 256 -25.84 -11.11 5.03
N VAL A 257 -24.98 -11.99 5.47
CA VAL A 257 -25.09 -13.43 5.29
C VAL A 257 -25.00 -14.10 6.66
N ASP A 258 -26.13 -14.48 7.22
CA ASP A 258 -26.24 -15.16 8.51
C ASP A 258 -25.51 -14.44 9.66
N GLY A 259 -25.51 -13.08 9.63
CA GLY A 259 -24.90 -12.22 10.64
C GLY A 259 -23.46 -11.79 10.34
N PHE A 260 -22.81 -12.32 9.31
CA PHE A 260 -21.53 -11.83 8.82
C PHE A 260 -21.76 -10.81 7.69
N LYS A 261 -21.11 -9.67 7.77
CA LYS A 261 -21.25 -8.56 6.81
C LYS A 261 -20.16 -8.64 5.76
N TRP A 262 -20.52 -9.07 4.57
CA TRP A 262 -19.64 -9.12 3.41
C TRP A 262 -19.58 -7.77 2.70
N MET A 263 -18.39 -7.31 2.32
CA MET A 263 -18.22 -6.21 1.38
C MET A 263 -18.10 -6.75 -0.04
N ILE A 264 -18.74 -6.06 -0.98
CA ILE A 264 -18.64 -6.32 -2.43
C ILE A 264 -18.30 -5.01 -3.12
N GLN A 265 -17.35 -5.04 -4.03
CA GLN A 265 -17.03 -3.91 -4.91
C GLN A 265 -17.40 -4.27 -6.34
N THR A 266 -18.39 -3.58 -6.89
CA THR A 266 -18.94 -3.90 -8.22
C THR A 266 -19.39 -2.65 -8.97
N THR A 267 -19.46 -2.74 -10.30
CA THR A 267 -20.09 -1.71 -11.14
C THR A 267 -21.61 -1.88 -11.25
N ASP A 268 -22.15 -3.01 -10.81
CA ASP A 268 -23.56 -3.27 -10.77
C ASP A 268 -24.23 -2.58 -9.59
N SER A 269 -25.47 -2.12 -9.76
CA SER A 269 -26.22 -1.45 -8.70
C SER A 269 -27.17 -2.44 -8.00
N ALA A 270 -27.30 -2.28 -6.70
CA ALA A 270 -28.29 -2.96 -5.88
C ALA A 270 -29.01 -1.93 -4.99
N ASN A 271 -30.10 -2.33 -4.32
CA ASN A 271 -30.79 -1.49 -3.36
C ASN A 271 -30.75 -2.14 -1.98
N VAL A 272 -30.73 -1.32 -0.95
CA VAL A 272 -30.85 -1.81 0.44
C VAL A 272 -32.14 -2.61 0.58
N GLY A 273 -32.04 -3.80 1.17
CA GLY A 273 -33.12 -4.74 1.32
C GLY A 273 -33.26 -5.77 0.17
N ASP A 274 -32.51 -5.61 -0.93
CA ASP A 274 -32.51 -6.60 -2.00
C ASP A 274 -31.91 -7.92 -1.49
N LYS A 275 -32.52 -9.03 -1.93
CA LYS A 275 -31.97 -10.37 -1.73
C LYS A 275 -31.15 -10.75 -2.95
N ILE A 276 -29.88 -11.01 -2.74
CA ILE A 276 -28.93 -11.33 -3.81
C ILE A 276 -28.20 -12.64 -3.53
N GLY A 277 -27.76 -13.28 -4.61
CA GLY A 277 -26.84 -14.40 -4.54
C GLY A 277 -25.42 -13.93 -4.79
N LEU A 278 -24.45 -14.54 -4.11
CA LEU A 278 -23.02 -14.33 -4.28
C LEU A 278 -22.45 -15.53 -5.03
N ALA A 279 -21.76 -15.28 -6.13
CA ALA A 279 -21.08 -16.28 -6.92
C ALA A 279 -19.57 -16.09 -6.79
N LEU A 280 -18.85 -17.19 -6.62
CA LEU A 280 -17.40 -17.26 -6.44
C LEU A 280 -16.85 -18.36 -7.34
N THR A 281 -15.65 -18.14 -7.87
CA THR A 281 -14.88 -19.16 -8.57
C THR A 281 -13.77 -19.72 -7.66
N PRO A 282 -13.14 -20.84 -8.01
CA PRO A 282 -12.02 -21.36 -7.21
C PRO A 282 -10.82 -20.41 -7.10
N ASP A 283 -10.64 -19.52 -8.07
CA ASP A 283 -9.57 -18.52 -8.10
C ASP A 283 -9.82 -17.36 -7.12
N ASP A 284 -11.07 -17.11 -6.74
CA ASP A 284 -11.48 -16.01 -5.87
C ASP A 284 -11.29 -16.34 -4.37
N ILE A 285 -10.96 -17.59 -4.07
CA ILE A 285 -10.88 -18.13 -2.73
C ILE A 285 -9.44 -18.45 -2.41
N HIS A 286 -8.81 -17.65 -1.54
CA HIS A 286 -7.47 -17.93 -1.05
C HIS A 286 -7.50 -18.41 0.41
N VAL A 287 -6.84 -19.55 0.68
CA VAL A 287 -6.83 -20.20 1.99
C VAL A 287 -5.50 -19.93 2.69
N MET A 288 -5.57 -19.51 3.93
CA MET A 288 -4.42 -19.21 4.78
C MET A 288 -4.41 -20.08 6.03
N ALA A 289 -3.23 -20.21 6.64
CA ALA A 289 -3.13 -20.83 7.96
C ALA A 289 -3.96 -20.03 8.98
N LYS A 290 -4.68 -20.75 9.86
CA LYS A 290 -5.50 -20.13 10.90
C LYS A 290 -4.67 -19.19 11.77
N SER A 291 -5.12 -17.96 11.94
CA SER A 291 -4.47 -16.93 12.73
C SER A 291 -5.38 -16.44 13.86
N VAL A 292 -4.81 -15.66 14.77
CA VAL A 292 -5.58 -15.00 15.85
C VAL A 292 -6.47 -13.86 15.36
N TYR A 293 -6.27 -13.43 14.12
CA TYR A 293 -7.03 -12.32 13.52
C TYR A 293 -8.35 -12.76 12.89
N SER A 294 -8.55 -14.08 12.69
CA SER A 294 -9.77 -14.61 12.08
C SER A 294 -11.01 -14.34 12.91
N GLY A 295 -12.11 -14.09 12.22
CA GLY A 295 -13.40 -13.81 12.81
C GLY A 295 -13.56 -12.42 13.43
N THR A 296 -12.47 -11.62 13.44
CA THR A 296 -12.49 -10.23 13.92
C THR A 296 -12.13 -9.21 12.85
N MET A 297 -11.46 -9.64 11.79
CA MET A 297 -11.09 -8.83 10.63
C MET A 297 -11.91 -9.26 9.41
N GLY A 298 -12.17 -8.31 8.51
CA GLY A 298 -12.91 -8.58 7.29
C GLY A 298 -14.41 -8.83 7.45
N ASP A 299 -14.94 -8.68 8.67
CA ASP A 299 -16.37 -8.58 8.92
C ASP A 299 -16.74 -7.09 9.02
N TYR A 300 -17.55 -6.63 8.10
CA TYR A 300 -17.95 -5.22 7.99
C TYR A 300 -19.19 -4.87 8.83
N SER A 301 -19.45 -5.58 9.91
CA SER A 301 -20.55 -5.30 10.83
C SER A 301 -20.49 -3.90 11.42
N THR A 302 -19.31 -3.49 11.88
CA THR A 302 -19.08 -2.15 12.46
C THR A 302 -19.19 -1.06 11.41
N PHE A 303 -18.79 -1.31 10.16
CA PHE A 303 -18.88 -0.35 9.06
C PHE A 303 -20.33 0.07 8.78
N SER A 304 -21.28 -0.88 8.80
CA SER A 304 -22.70 -0.57 8.62
C SER A 304 -23.25 0.24 9.79
N ASP A 305 -22.85 -0.09 11.01
CA ASP A 305 -23.31 0.56 12.23
C ASP A 305 -22.79 2.00 12.32
N GLU A 306 -21.50 2.22 12.01
CA GLU A 306 -20.88 3.56 11.93
C GLU A 306 -21.54 4.44 10.85
N MET A 307 -21.92 3.87 9.70
CA MET A 307 -22.63 4.62 8.66
C MET A 307 -24.07 4.96 9.07
N GLU A 308 -24.77 4.07 9.78
CA GLU A 308 -26.11 4.36 10.30
C GLU A 308 -26.07 5.45 11.39
N GLU A 309 -25.04 5.45 12.27
CA GLU A 309 -24.82 6.51 13.27
C GLU A 309 -24.53 7.86 12.60
N ALA A 310 -23.63 7.89 11.59
CA ALA A 310 -23.31 9.10 10.85
C ALA A 310 -24.53 9.70 10.12
N LEU A 311 -25.37 8.87 9.52
CA LEU A 311 -26.61 9.30 8.85
C LEU A 311 -27.66 9.81 9.86
N GLN A 312 -27.69 9.28 11.08
CA GLN A 312 -28.58 9.75 12.15
C GLN A 312 -28.11 11.10 12.71
N GLU A 313 -26.79 11.34 12.83
CA GLU A 313 -26.24 12.62 13.25
C GLU A 313 -26.52 13.72 12.20
N GLU A 314 -26.32 13.46 10.90
CA GLU A 314 -26.64 14.43 9.83
C GLU A 314 -28.14 14.73 9.75
N GLY A 315 -29.00 13.75 10.03
CA GLY A 315 -30.45 13.92 10.06
C GLY A 315 -30.94 14.81 11.22
N SER A 316 -30.22 14.82 12.34
CA SER A 316 -30.58 15.60 13.52
C SER A 316 -30.15 17.07 13.46
N GLU A 317 -29.14 17.42 12.63
CA GLU A 317 -28.70 18.82 12.42
C GLU A 317 -29.60 19.60 11.44
N HIS A 318 -30.51 18.96 10.75
CA HIS A 318 -31.44 19.60 9.82
C HIS A 318 -32.86 19.82 10.36
N GLU A 319 -33.13 19.49 11.63
CA GLU A 319 -34.45 19.71 12.26
C GLU A 319 -34.46 20.86 13.31
N ASP A 320 -33.38 21.66 13.46
CA ASP A 320 -33.35 22.90 14.25
C ASP A 320 -33.21 24.15 13.29
#